data_a03110b9cf88e131cb09f55793de127c
#
_entry.id   a03110b9cf88e131cb09f55793de127c
#
_cell.length_a   1.000
_cell.length_b   1.000
_cell.length_c   1.000
_cell.angle_alpha   90.00
_cell.angle_beta   90.00
_cell.angle_gamma   90.00
#
_symmetry.space_group_name_H-M   'P 1'
#
loop_
_entity.id
_entity.type
_entity.pdbx_description
1 polymer ?
#
loop_
_entity_poly.entity_id
_entity_poly.type
_entity_poly.pdbx_seq_one_letter_code
_entity_poly.pdbx_strand_id
1 'polypeptide(L)'
;MRRAAGTSAALLAALALTAAPAQAAKAPDCPDSVKAPSAIVIEVSTGTVACARQADKERSIGSTTKLMTALLTLEEAKLSQTFKASSYRPSSIESQIGLQPGERMRVSDLMRGLLLESGNDAAMALAQGVSGSTKAFVRAMNRRARRLGLSHTHYDNPIGLDGAKNYSSARDLVTLATVLRTNAFFKKVVDSPSGTLKTGVRQRTFRNRNTLIGKFPYVNGVKTGHTRGAGYVLVGSASRNGIQLVSAVLATPSEAARDADTIALYKWAFPRFQRIRAVIEDRPMATAQIRYRSGAELKLVPDRTIRRIVPRGHRQAVSLKVDAPSVVEGPIRRGQRLGKVEVRQGGKTVATVALIAQSAVPAAKIAQKTKTAAQSPWVIGGVASALLLATVLLAVRRRARLTRRRRPRQTSAA
;
A
#
# COMPACT_ATOMS: atom_id res chain seq x y z
N MET A 1 -41.55 -55.37 -33.10
CA MET A 1 -41.65 -54.72 -31.78
C MET A 1 -40.27 -54.15 -31.42
N ARG A 2 -40.02 -52.87 -31.67
CA ARG A 2 -38.77 -52.20 -31.30
C ARG A 2 -39.17 -51.07 -30.38
N ARG A 3 -38.68 -51.10 -29.14
CA ARG A 3 -38.85 -50.03 -28.15
C ARG A 3 -37.76 -48.97 -28.38
N ALA A 4 -38.16 -47.72 -28.59
CA ALA A 4 -37.31 -46.56 -28.63
C ALA A 4 -37.10 -46.03 -27.22
N ALA A 5 -35.82 -45.88 -26.81
CA ALA A 5 -35.44 -45.24 -25.58
C ALA A 5 -35.13 -43.74 -25.89
N GLY A 6 -35.92 -42.85 -25.33
CA GLY A 6 -35.70 -41.43 -25.44
C GLY A 6 -34.73 -40.95 -24.35
N THR A 7 -33.58 -40.37 -24.76
CA THR A 7 -32.63 -39.67 -23.88
C THR A 7 -32.95 -38.20 -23.83
N SER A 8 -33.44 -37.70 -22.69
CA SER A 8 -33.62 -36.27 -22.45
C SER A 8 -32.26 -35.64 -22.07
N ALA A 9 -31.70 -34.82 -22.93
CA ALA A 9 -30.53 -34.01 -22.67
C ALA A 9 -30.98 -32.71 -22.01
N ALA A 10 -30.66 -32.53 -20.72
CA ALA A 10 -30.85 -31.27 -19.99
C ALA A 10 -29.72 -30.31 -20.33
N LEU A 11 -30.03 -29.22 -21.07
CA LEU A 11 -29.12 -28.11 -21.30
C LEU A 11 -28.98 -27.25 -20.05
N LEU A 12 -27.85 -27.34 -19.37
CA LEU A 12 -27.44 -26.38 -18.33
C LEU A 12 -26.85 -25.14 -19.02
N ALA A 13 -27.64 -24.06 -19.08
CA ALA A 13 -27.16 -22.76 -19.52
C ALA A 13 -26.36 -22.12 -18.36
N ALA A 14 -25.03 -22.13 -18.45
CA ALA A 14 -24.15 -21.39 -17.55
C ALA A 14 -24.25 -19.89 -17.88
N LEU A 15 -24.95 -19.11 -17.03
CA LEU A 15 -24.89 -17.64 -17.06
C LEU A 15 -23.49 -17.22 -16.58
N ALA A 16 -22.61 -16.88 -17.50
CA ALA A 16 -21.37 -16.18 -17.22
C ALA A 16 -21.73 -14.71 -16.85
N LEU A 17 -21.77 -14.41 -15.53
CA LEU A 17 -21.77 -13.01 -15.07
C LEU A 17 -20.43 -12.40 -15.45
N THR A 18 -20.37 -11.69 -16.58
CA THR A 18 -19.28 -10.79 -16.88
C THR A 18 -19.37 -9.60 -15.92
N ALA A 19 -18.53 -9.59 -14.90
CA ALA A 19 -18.35 -8.42 -14.06
C ALA A 19 -17.79 -7.30 -14.95
N ALA A 20 -18.63 -6.32 -15.30
CA ALA A 20 -18.21 -5.11 -15.98
C ALA A 20 -17.10 -4.44 -15.12
N PRO A 21 -16.00 -3.96 -15.73
CA PRO A 21 -14.98 -3.24 -15.00
C PRO A 21 -15.65 -2.03 -14.32
N ALA A 22 -15.51 -1.94 -12.99
CA ALA A 22 -16.02 -0.81 -12.23
C ALA A 22 -15.41 0.46 -12.82
N GLN A 23 -16.24 1.27 -13.46
CA GLN A 23 -15.85 2.53 -14.06
C GLN A 23 -15.29 3.41 -12.95
N ALA A 24 -14.00 3.73 -12.99
CA ALA A 24 -13.36 4.56 -11.99
C ALA A 24 -14.14 5.88 -11.89
N ALA A 25 -14.71 6.17 -10.74
CA ALA A 25 -15.48 7.40 -10.53
C ALA A 25 -14.62 8.61 -10.93
N LYS A 26 -15.21 9.53 -11.71
CA LYS A 26 -14.55 10.77 -12.13
C LYS A 26 -14.02 11.49 -10.89
N ALA A 27 -12.73 11.83 -10.92
CA ALA A 27 -12.12 12.59 -9.84
C ALA A 27 -12.84 13.93 -9.65
N PRO A 28 -12.99 14.43 -8.41
CA PRO A 28 -13.56 15.75 -8.17
C PRO A 28 -12.80 16.85 -8.92
N ASP A 29 -13.50 17.87 -9.40
CA ASP A 29 -12.86 19.04 -9.99
C ASP A 29 -12.09 19.84 -8.92
N CYS A 30 -10.97 20.47 -9.33
CA CYS A 30 -10.22 21.32 -8.42
C CYS A 30 -10.98 22.61 -8.11
N PRO A 31 -10.77 23.19 -6.90
CA PRO A 31 -11.46 24.41 -6.49
C PRO A 31 -11.11 25.59 -7.42
N ASP A 32 -11.99 26.59 -7.48
CA ASP A 32 -11.81 27.77 -8.31
C ASP A 32 -10.58 28.59 -7.94
N SER A 33 -10.08 28.45 -6.72
CA SER A 33 -8.81 29.07 -6.30
C SER A 33 -7.57 28.50 -7.01
N VAL A 34 -7.67 27.35 -7.66
CA VAL A 34 -6.61 26.78 -8.52
C VAL A 34 -6.90 27.20 -9.95
N LYS A 35 -6.01 27.98 -10.56
CA LYS A 35 -6.20 28.51 -11.91
C LYS A 35 -5.36 27.79 -12.98
N ALA A 36 -4.45 26.92 -12.57
CA ALA A 36 -3.61 26.16 -13.48
C ALA A 36 -4.41 25.42 -14.56
N PRO A 37 -4.01 25.46 -15.83
CA PRO A 37 -4.66 24.74 -16.92
C PRO A 37 -4.69 23.24 -16.73
N SER A 38 -3.66 22.65 -16.08
CA SER A 38 -3.71 21.25 -15.62
C SER A 38 -3.23 21.15 -14.18
N ALA A 39 -3.98 20.43 -13.37
CA ALA A 39 -3.67 20.24 -11.95
C ALA A 39 -4.21 18.89 -11.43
N ILE A 40 -3.51 18.34 -10.46
CA ILE A 40 -3.94 17.16 -9.72
C ILE A 40 -3.31 17.18 -8.32
N VAL A 41 -4.03 16.64 -7.34
CA VAL A 41 -3.45 16.29 -6.03
C VAL A 41 -4.03 14.97 -5.56
N ILE A 42 -3.14 14.09 -5.10
CA ILE A 42 -3.49 12.77 -4.54
C ILE A 42 -3.02 12.63 -3.11
N GLU A 43 -3.69 11.78 -2.33
CA GLU A 43 -3.15 11.23 -1.09
C GLU A 43 -2.45 9.90 -1.38
N VAL A 44 -1.16 9.84 -1.02
CA VAL A 44 -0.23 8.78 -1.47
C VAL A 44 -0.61 7.40 -0.96
N SER A 45 -0.98 7.27 0.32
CA SER A 45 -1.20 5.96 0.96
C SER A 45 -2.49 5.27 0.50
N THR A 46 -3.47 6.04 0.03
CA THR A 46 -4.75 5.56 -0.47
C THR A 46 -4.84 5.55 -2.00
N GLY A 47 -3.96 6.32 -2.67
CA GLY A 47 -4.08 6.59 -4.10
C GLY A 47 -5.27 7.48 -4.47
N THR A 48 -5.97 8.03 -3.46
CA THR A 48 -7.19 8.82 -3.69
C THR A 48 -6.86 10.16 -4.32
N VAL A 49 -7.44 10.46 -5.46
CA VAL A 49 -7.38 11.77 -6.11
C VAL A 49 -8.32 12.71 -5.36
N ALA A 50 -7.76 13.74 -4.70
CA ALA A 50 -8.56 14.74 -4.00
C ALA A 50 -9.21 15.74 -4.96
N CYS A 51 -8.50 16.12 -6.04
CA CYS A 51 -9.07 16.81 -7.19
C CYS A 51 -8.20 16.68 -8.43
N ALA A 52 -8.80 16.86 -9.61
CA ALA A 52 -8.13 16.84 -10.90
C ALA A 52 -8.75 17.85 -11.87
N ARG A 53 -7.91 18.52 -12.65
CA ARG A 53 -8.30 19.40 -13.77
C ARG A 53 -7.41 19.10 -14.95
N GLN A 54 -7.96 18.66 -16.06
CA GLN A 54 -7.22 18.26 -17.28
C GLN A 54 -5.93 17.47 -16.95
N ALA A 55 -6.04 16.54 -15.96
CA ALA A 55 -4.87 15.89 -15.38
C ALA A 55 -4.15 14.96 -16.36
N ASP A 56 -4.85 14.48 -17.38
CA ASP A 56 -4.35 13.56 -18.40
C ASP A 56 -3.96 14.27 -19.70
N LYS A 57 -4.16 15.61 -19.80
CA LYS A 57 -3.76 16.37 -20.96
C LYS A 57 -2.25 16.45 -21.08
N GLU A 58 -1.72 16.06 -22.23
CA GLU A 58 -0.31 16.18 -22.59
C GLU A 58 0.11 17.64 -22.69
N ARG A 59 1.25 17.97 -22.07
CA ARG A 59 1.82 19.31 -22.06
C ARG A 59 3.34 19.23 -22.05
N SER A 60 4.01 20.26 -22.56
CA SER A 60 5.43 20.49 -22.26
C SER A 60 5.62 20.63 -20.76
N ILE A 61 6.68 20.05 -20.21
CA ILE A 61 6.88 19.89 -18.77
C ILE A 61 8.19 20.53 -18.26
N GLY A 62 8.99 21.09 -19.15
CA GLY A 62 10.26 21.71 -18.81
C GLY A 62 11.14 20.76 -17.97
N SER A 63 11.86 21.31 -17.05
CA SER A 63 12.81 20.57 -16.19
C SER A 63 12.17 19.53 -15.26
N THR A 64 10.84 19.35 -15.24
CA THR A 64 10.27 18.19 -14.52
C THR A 64 10.56 16.86 -15.22
N THR A 65 10.99 16.89 -16.49
CA THR A 65 11.64 15.77 -17.21
C THR A 65 12.76 15.12 -16.40
N LYS A 66 13.51 15.92 -15.64
CA LYS A 66 14.62 15.45 -14.79
C LYS A 66 14.20 14.48 -13.67
N LEU A 67 12.91 14.36 -13.40
CA LEU A 67 12.40 13.31 -12.50
C LEU A 67 12.65 11.91 -13.10
N MET A 68 12.44 11.72 -14.43
CA MET A 68 12.76 10.46 -15.08
C MET A 68 14.27 10.24 -15.15
N THR A 69 15.05 11.31 -15.39
CA THR A 69 16.52 11.25 -15.34
C THR A 69 17.00 10.81 -13.96
N ALA A 70 16.41 11.35 -12.89
CA ALA A 70 16.72 10.96 -11.51
C ALA A 70 16.34 9.51 -11.24
N LEU A 71 15.17 9.03 -11.68
CA LEU A 71 14.72 7.68 -11.47
C LEU A 71 15.68 6.66 -12.09
N LEU A 72 15.99 6.82 -13.37
CA LEU A 72 16.91 5.92 -14.05
C LEU A 72 18.31 5.93 -13.42
N THR A 73 18.79 7.10 -13.01
CA THR A 73 20.08 7.19 -12.33
C THR A 73 20.07 6.40 -11.01
N LEU A 74 18.99 6.50 -10.22
CA LEU A 74 18.87 5.78 -8.96
C LEU A 74 18.67 4.27 -9.12
N GLU A 75 18.12 3.83 -10.23
CA GLU A 75 17.91 2.42 -10.54
C GLU A 75 19.19 1.76 -11.10
N GLU A 76 20.00 2.48 -11.87
CA GLU A 76 21.08 1.92 -12.68
C GLU A 76 22.50 2.27 -12.17
N ALA A 77 22.65 3.24 -11.27
CA ALA A 77 23.95 3.69 -10.79
C ALA A 77 24.05 3.74 -9.26
N LYS A 78 25.24 3.41 -8.73
CA LYS A 78 25.53 3.61 -7.31
C LYS A 78 25.83 5.08 -7.02
N LEU A 79 25.31 5.64 -5.93
CA LEU A 79 25.54 7.03 -5.51
C LEU A 79 27.00 7.37 -5.28
N SER A 80 27.85 6.40 -4.93
CA SER A 80 29.31 6.54 -4.76
C SER A 80 30.08 6.53 -6.07
N GLN A 81 29.49 6.07 -7.16
CA GLN A 81 30.10 6.00 -8.48
C GLN A 81 30.44 7.40 -8.99
N THR A 82 31.44 7.52 -9.83
CA THR A 82 31.91 8.79 -10.39
C THR A 82 31.68 8.80 -11.89
N PHE A 83 31.01 9.84 -12.39
CA PHE A 83 30.83 10.07 -13.82
C PHE A 83 31.64 11.28 -14.28
N LYS A 84 32.00 11.28 -15.56
CA LYS A 84 32.67 12.37 -16.24
C LYS A 84 31.64 13.37 -16.79
N ALA A 85 31.92 14.67 -16.71
CA ALA A 85 31.13 15.70 -17.36
C ALA A 85 31.03 15.42 -18.86
N SER A 86 29.83 15.60 -19.41
CA SER A 86 29.58 15.45 -20.85
C SER A 86 30.20 16.60 -21.65
N SER A 87 30.20 16.46 -22.97
CA SER A 87 30.58 17.58 -23.87
C SER A 87 29.50 18.65 -24.00
N TYR A 88 28.32 18.42 -23.41
CA TYR A 88 27.20 19.36 -23.40
C TYR A 88 27.61 20.71 -22.76
N ARG A 89 27.28 21.81 -23.43
CA ARG A 89 27.47 23.15 -22.92
C ARG A 89 26.12 23.85 -22.85
N PRO A 90 25.57 24.03 -21.62
CA PRO A 90 24.36 24.79 -21.45
C PRO A 90 24.53 26.21 -21.96
N SER A 91 23.52 26.79 -22.60
CA SER A 91 23.44 28.20 -22.88
C SER A 91 23.33 29.02 -21.58
N SER A 92 23.57 30.33 -21.66
CA SER A 92 23.54 31.20 -20.46
C SER A 92 22.18 31.27 -19.76
N ILE A 93 21.11 31.01 -20.49
CA ILE A 93 19.73 30.99 -19.94
C ILE A 93 19.34 29.63 -19.30
N GLU A 94 20.13 28.59 -19.52
CA GLU A 94 19.87 27.27 -18.98
C GLU A 94 20.38 27.11 -17.54
N SER A 95 19.64 26.38 -16.73
CA SER A 95 20.13 26.03 -15.40
C SER A 95 21.31 25.08 -15.48
N GLN A 96 22.36 25.34 -14.72
CA GLN A 96 23.60 24.56 -14.73
C GLN A 96 24.29 24.57 -13.37
N ILE A 97 25.07 23.56 -13.08
CA ILE A 97 25.94 23.50 -11.89
C ILE A 97 27.36 23.94 -12.19
N GLY A 98 27.65 24.28 -13.45
CA GLY A 98 28.94 24.78 -13.93
C GLY A 98 30.00 23.67 -13.99
N LEU A 99 29.67 22.50 -14.56
CA LEU A 99 30.64 21.44 -14.82
C LEU A 99 31.68 21.87 -15.84
N GLN A 100 32.96 21.64 -15.49
CA GLN A 100 34.07 21.88 -16.40
C GLN A 100 34.26 20.71 -17.37
N PRO A 101 34.85 20.92 -18.55
CA PRO A 101 35.19 19.84 -19.46
C PRO A 101 36.03 18.79 -18.81
N GLY A 102 35.55 17.52 -18.89
CA GLY A 102 36.29 16.40 -18.31
C GLY A 102 36.21 16.25 -16.78
N GLU A 103 35.56 17.19 -16.08
CA GLU A 103 35.38 17.10 -14.63
C GLU A 103 34.71 15.81 -14.24
N ARG A 104 35.18 15.17 -13.14
CA ARG A 104 34.64 13.98 -12.59
C ARG A 104 33.94 14.26 -11.27
N MET A 105 32.69 13.82 -11.15
CA MET A 105 31.86 14.09 -9.96
C MET A 105 31.10 12.84 -9.56
N ARG A 106 30.91 12.64 -8.25
CA ARG A 106 30.09 11.52 -7.73
C ARG A 106 28.64 11.66 -8.20
N VAL A 107 28.01 10.53 -8.49
CA VAL A 107 26.58 10.46 -8.85
C VAL A 107 25.72 11.15 -7.80
N SER A 108 26.02 11.00 -6.51
CA SER A 108 25.29 11.67 -5.43
C SER A 108 25.32 13.21 -5.54
N ASP A 109 26.41 13.80 -6.01
CA ASP A 109 26.54 15.26 -6.16
C ASP A 109 25.91 15.74 -7.47
N LEU A 110 26.11 14.99 -8.57
CA LEU A 110 25.38 15.25 -9.82
C LEU A 110 23.85 15.22 -9.59
N MET A 111 23.37 14.27 -8.81
CA MET A 111 21.95 14.17 -8.42
C MET A 111 21.49 15.36 -7.57
N ARG A 112 22.30 15.86 -6.63
CA ARG A 112 21.97 17.09 -5.90
C ARG A 112 21.88 18.28 -6.84
N GLY A 113 22.84 18.44 -7.76
CA GLY A 113 22.81 19.48 -8.76
C GLY A 113 21.61 19.41 -9.71
N LEU A 114 21.25 18.19 -10.13
CA LEU A 114 20.05 17.90 -10.92
C LEU A 114 18.77 18.35 -10.21
N LEU A 115 18.62 18.01 -8.94
CA LEU A 115 17.38 18.16 -8.18
C LEU A 115 17.22 19.55 -7.57
N LEU A 116 18.28 20.15 -7.03
CA LEU A 116 18.24 21.46 -6.37
C LEU A 116 18.32 22.59 -7.37
N GLU A 117 19.39 22.63 -8.18
CA GLU A 117 19.65 23.70 -9.16
C GLU A 117 18.96 23.45 -10.50
N SER A 118 18.53 22.22 -10.75
CA SER A 118 17.99 21.85 -12.06
C SER A 118 19.05 21.80 -13.18
N GLY A 119 20.34 21.53 -12.85
CA GLY A 119 21.46 21.60 -13.79
C GLY A 119 21.29 20.70 -15.01
N ASN A 120 21.31 21.31 -16.20
CA ASN A 120 21.24 20.57 -17.47
C ASN A 120 22.55 19.81 -17.73
N ASP A 121 23.70 20.42 -17.38
CA ASP A 121 25.03 19.78 -17.44
C ASP A 121 25.08 18.52 -16.53
N ALA A 122 24.53 18.59 -15.33
CA ALA A 122 24.42 17.44 -14.44
C ALA A 122 23.51 16.34 -15.03
N ALA A 123 22.37 16.71 -15.62
CA ALA A 123 21.49 15.77 -16.29
C ALA A 123 22.16 15.03 -17.46
N MET A 124 22.91 15.75 -18.26
CA MET A 124 23.63 15.18 -19.41
C MET A 124 24.79 14.27 -18.96
N ALA A 125 25.53 14.66 -17.91
CA ALA A 125 26.56 13.82 -17.33
C ALA A 125 25.99 12.50 -16.76
N LEU A 126 24.86 12.58 -16.08
CA LEU A 126 24.15 11.40 -15.57
C LEU A 126 23.64 10.51 -16.71
N ALA A 127 23.01 11.09 -17.73
CA ALA A 127 22.49 10.35 -18.87
C ALA A 127 23.58 9.59 -19.63
N GLN A 128 24.72 10.22 -19.89
CA GLN A 128 25.86 9.58 -20.55
C GLN A 128 26.55 8.57 -19.65
N GLY A 129 26.70 8.86 -18.36
CA GLY A 129 27.32 7.95 -17.39
C GLY A 129 26.52 6.67 -17.17
N VAL A 130 25.18 6.76 -17.19
CA VAL A 130 24.29 5.59 -17.03
C VAL A 130 24.18 4.76 -18.30
N SER A 131 24.05 5.38 -19.47
CA SER A 131 23.68 4.66 -20.71
C SER A 131 24.73 4.78 -21.84
N GLY A 132 25.88 5.36 -21.58
CA GLY A 132 26.96 5.58 -22.57
C GLY A 132 26.64 6.68 -23.59
N SER A 133 25.37 6.98 -23.83
CA SER A 133 24.97 8.08 -24.74
C SER A 133 23.59 8.64 -24.39
N THR A 134 23.37 9.93 -24.72
CA THR A 134 22.07 10.58 -24.56
C THR A 134 20.95 9.84 -25.32
N LYS A 135 21.21 9.38 -26.55
CA LYS A 135 20.23 8.63 -27.36
C LYS A 135 19.82 7.32 -26.68
N ALA A 136 20.76 6.57 -26.12
CA ALA A 136 20.47 5.34 -25.38
C ALA A 136 19.67 5.63 -24.10
N PHE A 137 20.02 6.69 -23.38
CA PHE A 137 19.32 7.11 -22.17
C PHE A 137 17.87 7.52 -22.46
N VAL A 138 17.60 8.31 -23.51
CA VAL A 138 16.24 8.69 -23.93
C VAL A 138 15.40 7.46 -24.27
N ARG A 139 15.97 6.46 -24.94
CA ARG A 139 15.27 5.18 -25.16
C ARG A 139 14.95 4.49 -23.82
N ALA A 140 15.85 4.52 -22.84
CA ALA A 140 15.60 3.97 -21.51
C ALA A 140 14.50 4.76 -20.77
N MET A 141 14.48 6.10 -20.85
CA MET A 141 13.41 6.94 -20.28
C MET A 141 12.04 6.51 -20.81
N ASN A 142 11.89 6.38 -22.12
CA ASN A 142 10.62 5.98 -22.74
C ASN A 142 10.22 4.53 -22.43
N ARG A 143 11.18 3.60 -22.36
CA ARG A 143 10.88 2.24 -21.87
C ARG A 143 10.41 2.25 -20.42
N ARG A 144 11.04 3.05 -19.57
CA ARG A 144 10.66 3.16 -18.15
C ARG A 144 9.30 3.81 -17.97
N ALA A 145 8.97 4.85 -18.74
CA ALA A 145 7.66 5.47 -18.76
C ALA A 145 6.56 4.45 -19.05
N ARG A 146 6.72 3.65 -20.11
CA ARG A 146 5.77 2.57 -20.45
C ARG A 146 5.63 1.54 -19.31
N ARG A 147 6.74 1.10 -18.68
CA ARG A 147 6.70 0.14 -17.55
C ARG A 147 6.01 0.71 -16.31
N LEU A 148 6.00 2.03 -16.14
CA LEU A 148 5.28 2.71 -15.07
C LEU A 148 3.82 3.00 -15.41
N GLY A 149 3.37 2.71 -16.64
CA GLY A 149 2.01 3.03 -17.10
C GLY A 149 1.79 4.53 -17.33
N LEU A 150 2.86 5.29 -17.61
CA LEU A 150 2.77 6.73 -17.93
C LEU A 150 2.30 6.88 -19.38
N SER A 151 0.98 6.77 -19.60
CA SER A 151 0.37 6.68 -20.94
C SER A 151 0.40 8.00 -21.72
N HIS A 152 0.54 9.11 -21.02
CA HIS A 152 0.59 10.47 -21.58
C HIS A 152 1.97 11.08 -21.45
N THR A 153 3.05 10.26 -21.55
CA THR A 153 4.43 10.71 -21.36
C THR A 153 5.34 10.20 -22.45
N HIS A 154 6.09 11.11 -23.04
CA HIS A 154 7.20 10.82 -23.94
C HIS A 154 8.36 11.78 -23.71
N TYR A 155 9.58 11.29 -23.86
CA TYR A 155 10.82 12.05 -23.70
C TYR A 155 11.63 12.01 -24.97
N ASP A 156 12.17 13.17 -25.40
CA ASP A 156 13.15 13.28 -26.49
C ASP A 156 14.51 13.80 -26.02
N ASN A 157 14.59 14.27 -24.76
CA ASN A 157 15.85 14.65 -24.13
C ASN A 157 15.80 14.44 -22.59
N PRO A 158 16.96 14.33 -21.89
CA PRO A 158 16.99 14.11 -20.44
C PRO A 158 16.92 15.38 -19.59
N ILE A 159 16.86 16.57 -20.19
CA ILE A 159 17.00 17.86 -19.54
C ILE A 159 15.70 18.66 -19.47
N GLY A 160 14.76 18.40 -20.38
CA GLY A 160 13.46 19.05 -20.41
C GLY A 160 13.39 20.33 -21.23
N LEU A 161 14.27 20.49 -22.22
CA LEU A 161 14.07 21.52 -23.22
C LEU A 161 12.86 21.20 -24.09
N ASP A 162 12.20 22.24 -24.59
CA ASP A 162 11.06 22.08 -25.48
C ASP A 162 11.44 21.29 -26.73
N GLY A 163 10.63 20.32 -27.07
CA GLY A 163 10.75 19.45 -28.23
C GLY A 163 9.38 18.92 -28.61
N ALA A 164 9.22 18.61 -29.89
CA ALA A 164 7.90 18.16 -30.41
C ALA A 164 7.34 16.95 -29.71
N LYS A 165 8.20 16.12 -29.11
CA LYS A 165 7.83 14.86 -28.43
C LYS A 165 8.32 14.81 -26.98
N ASN A 166 8.53 15.96 -26.33
CA ASN A 166 8.91 16.01 -24.91
C ASN A 166 7.73 16.53 -24.07
N TYR A 167 6.86 15.63 -23.65
CA TYR A 167 5.62 15.95 -22.95
C TYR A 167 5.32 14.95 -21.84
N SER A 168 4.44 15.36 -20.93
CA SER A 168 3.83 14.50 -19.92
C SER A 168 2.47 15.05 -19.50
N SER A 169 1.78 14.35 -18.64
CA SER A 169 0.56 14.81 -17.99
C SER A 169 0.76 15.04 -16.49
N ALA A 170 -0.16 15.81 -15.88
CA ALA A 170 -0.11 16.03 -14.44
C ALA A 170 -0.22 14.73 -13.66
N ARG A 171 -1.05 13.78 -14.11
CA ARG A 171 -1.22 12.47 -13.49
C ARG A 171 0.05 11.63 -13.59
N ASP A 172 0.67 11.57 -14.74
CA ASP A 172 1.90 10.81 -14.96
C ASP A 172 3.06 11.35 -14.12
N LEU A 173 3.18 12.68 -14.02
CA LEU A 173 4.19 13.31 -13.17
C LEU A 173 3.98 13.00 -11.68
N VAL A 174 2.74 12.98 -11.20
CA VAL A 174 2.42 12.59 -9.82
C VAL A 174 2.74 11.12 -9.59
N THR A 175 2.44 10.24 -10.55
CA THR A 175 2.80 8.81 -10.48
C THR A 175 4.32 8.65 -10.37
N LEU A 176 5.07 9.31 -11.25
CA LEU A 176 6.54 9.29 -11.25
C LEU A 176 7.14 9.82 -9.94
N ALA A 177 6.61 10.95 -9.44
CA ALA A 177 7.05 11.53 -8.18
C ALA A 177 6.76 10.63 -6.98
N THR A 178 5.62 9.95 -6.97
CA THR A 178 5.25 8.99 -5.92
C THR A 178 6.24 7.83 -5.87
N VAL A 179 6.65 7.29 -7.01
CA VAL A 179 7.68 6.25 -7.09
C VAL A 179 9.02 6.78 -6.56
N LEU A 180 9.46 7.94 -7.04
CA LEU A 180 10.73 8.54 -6.61
C LEU A 180 10.78 8.82 -5.10
N ARG A 181 9.69 9.24 -4.49
CA ARG A 181 9.63 9.55 -3.06
C ARG A 181 9.71 8.33 -2.14
N THR A 182 9.73 7.11 -2.68
CA THR A 182 10.08 5.91 -1.91
C THR A 182 11.59 5.79 -1.66
N ASN A 183 12.42 6.44 -2.50
CA ASN A 183 13.87 6.44 -2.36
C ASN A 183 14.32 7.46 -1.30
N ALA A 184 15.04 7.00 -0.28
CA ALA A 184 15.46 7.83 0.86
C ALA A 184 16.41 8.97 0.46
N PHE A 185 17.36 8.72 -0.46
CA PHE A 185 18.29 9.74 -0.94
C PHE A 185 17.53 10.83 -1.71
N PHE A 186 16.69 10.45 -2.65
CA PHE A 186 15.86 11.39 -3.42
C PHE A 186 15.04 12.27 -2.48
N LYS A 187 14.30 11.65 -1.57
CA LYS A 187 13.47 12.35 -0.59
C LYS A 187 14.29 13.36 0.22
N LYS A 188 15.45 12.95 0.76
CA LYS A 188 16.34 13.83 1.53
C LYS A 188 16.78 15.05 0.73
N VAL A 189 17.13 14.88 -0.56
CA VAL A 189 17.60 15.98 -1.41
C VAL A 189 16.47 16.94 -1.73
N VAL A 190 15.33 16.46 -2.23
CA VAL A 190 14.23 17.34 -2.65
C VAL A 190 13.53 18.04 -1.49
N ASP A 191 13.60 17.48 -0.28
CA ASP A 191 13.03 18.06 0.94
C ASP A 191 13.95 19.15 1.56
N SER A 192 15.22 19.25 1.07
CA SER A 192 16.19 20.23 1.61
C SER A 192 16.07 21.60 0.94
N PRO A 193 16.13 22.71 1.69
CA PRO A 193 16.11 24.06 1.12
C PRO A 193 17.39 24.41 0.35
N SER A 194 18.49 23.72 0.62
CA SER A 194 19.78 23.87 -0.05
C SER A 194 20.62 22.59 0.08
N GLY A 195 21.72 22.55 -0.67
CA GLY A 195 22.67 21.45 -0.56
C GLY A 195 24.01 21.79 -1.21
N THR A 196 25.07 21.15 -0.69
CA THR A 196 26.44 21.32 -1.17
C THR A 196 26.90 20.09 -1.96
N LEU A 197 27.45 20.31 -3.13
CA LEU A 197 28.17 19.36 -3.95
C LEU A 197 29.63 19.37 -3.49
N LYS A 198 30.12 18.24 -2.98
CA LYS A 198 31.43 18.15 -2.31
C LYS A 198 32.53 17.62 -3.20
N THR A 199 32.17 17.03 -4.35
CA THR A 199 33.12 16.45 -5.32
C THR A 199 33.21 17.31 -6.58
N GLY A 200 34.16 17.00 -7.45
CA GLY A 200 34.49 17.80 -8.62
C GLY A 200 35.68 18.72 -8.35
N VAL A 201 35.94 19.65 -9.26
CA VAL A 201 37.10 20.61 -9.17
C VAL A 201 36.94 21.64 -8.05
N ARG A 202 35.71 21.88 -7.57
CA ARG A 202 35.42 22.78 -6.45
C ARG A 202 34.10 22.42 -5.80
N GLN A 203 33.90 22.80 -4.54
CA GLN A 203 32.61 22.76 -3.88
C GLN A 203 31.63 23.78 -4.48
N ARG A 204 30.34 23.41 -4.54
CA ARG A 204 29.26 24.29 -5.04
C ARG A 204 28.06 24.11 -4.12
N THR A 205 27.45 25.22 -3.69
CA THR A 205 26.23 25.19 -2.88
C THR A 205 25.09 25.81 -3.67
N PHE A 206 23.96 25.12 -3.71
CA PHE A 206 22.76 25.56 -4.41
C PHE A 206 21.57 25.62 -3.48
N ARG A 207 20.72 26.61 -3.67
CA ARG A 207 19.37 26.64 -3.07
C ARG A 207 18.42 25.80 -3.91
N ASN A 208 17.42 25.24 -3.25
CA ASN A 208 16.36 24.54 -3.96
C ASN A 208 15.51 25.54 -4.76
N ARG A 209 15.31 25.26 -6.02
CA ARG A 209 14.46 26.06 -6.92
C ARG A 209 12.99 26.05 -6.55
N ASN A 210 12.55 25.10 -5.72
CA ASN A 210 11.21 25.09 -5.12
C ASN A 210 11.21 25.99 -3.88
N THR A 211 10.85 27.25 -4.08
CA THR A 211 10.84 28.31 -3.05
C THR A 211 9.79 28.09 -1.95
N LEU A 212 8.87 27.14 -2.13
CA LEU A 212 7.88 26.76 -1.09
C LEU A 212 8.53 25.98 0.05
N ILE A 213 9.68 25.32 -0.19
CA ILE A 213 10.43 24.58 0.83
C ILE A 213 11.08 25.58 1.80
N GLY A 214 10.84 25.36 3.10
CA GLY A 214 11.25 26.29 4.15
C GLY A 214 10.29 27.45 4.37
N LYS A 215 9.50 27.84 3.35
CA LYS A 215 8.45 28.85 3.47
C LYS A 215 7.16 28.27 4.10
N PHE A 216 6.86 27.01 3.77
CA PHE A 216 5.72 26.26 4.33
C PHE A 216 6.21 24.99 4.97
N PRO A 217 6.07 24.78 6.29
CA PRO A 217 6.66 23.66 7.03
C PRO A 217 6.18 22.28 6.56
N TYR A 218 5.01 22.22 5.94
CA TYR A 218 4.43 20.98 5.43
C TYR A 218 4.83 20.65 3.98
N VAL A 219 5.46 21.58 3.23
CA VAL A 219 5.93 21.35 1.86
C VAL A 219 7.30 20.69 1.88
N ASN A 220 7.43 19.58 1.14
CA ASN A 220 8.63 18.75 1.17
C ASN A 220 8.96 18.15 -0.21
N GLY A 221 9.14 19.01 -1.21
CA GLY A 221 9.55 18.59 -2.57
C GLY A 221 8.61 19.12 -3.63
N VAL A 222 8.73 18.79 -4.90
CA VAL A 222 9.63 17.80 -5.51
C VAL A 222 10.53 18.45 -6.55
N LYS A 223 9.94 19.01 -7.65
CA LYS A 223 10.71 19.59 -8.77
C LYS A 223 9.93 20.66 -9.51
N THR A 224 10.58 21.78 -9.75
CA THR A 224 10.09 22.86 -10.62
C THR A 224 10.49 22.61 -12.08
N GLY A 225 9.74 23.18 -13.00
CA GLY A 225 10.05 23.24 -14.41
C GLY A 225 9.60 24.58 -15.00
N HIS A 226 10.37 25.09 -15.98
CA HIS A 226 10.00 26.25 -16.78
C HIS A 226 10.68 26.17 -18.13
N THR A 227 9.91 26.43 -19.17
CA THR A 227 10.35 26.80 -20.53
C THR A 227 9.28 27.69 -21.14
N ARG A 228 9.54 28.28 -22.30
CA ARG A 228 8.53 29.09 -22.98
C ARG A 228 7.29 28.25 -23.33
N GLY A 229 7.48 27.00 -23.79
CA GLY A 229 6.37 26.11 -24.15
C GLY A 229 5.66 25.51 -22.97
N ALA A 230 6.37 25.23 -21.87
CA ALA A 230 5.80 24.63 -20.68
C ALA A 230 5.07 25.62 -19.76
N GLY A 231 5.39 26.91 -19.82
CA GLY A 231 5.06 27.82 -18.73
C GLY A 231 5.74 27.40 -17.42
N TYR A 232 5.19 27.78 -16.30
CA TYR A 232 5.72 27.37 -15.00
C TYR A 232 5.03 26.10 -14.51
N VAL A 233 5.84 25.15 -14.07
CA VAL A 233 5.43 23.81 -13.66
C VAL A 233 5.97 23.50 -12.25
N LEU A 234 5.18 22.87 -11.42
CA LEU A 234 5.64 22.30 -10.14
C LEU A 234 5.00 20.93 -9.93
N VAL A 235 5.86 19.94 -9.84
CA VAL A 235 5.51 18.68 -9.17
C VAL A 235 5.87 18.86 -7.70
N GLY A 236 4.86 18.86 -6.85
CA GLY A 236 5.00 19.20 -5.45
C GLY A 236 4.66 18.03 -4.54
N SER A 237 5.11 18.08 -3.28
CA SER A 237 4.60 17.21 -2.24
C SER A 237 4.51 17.93 -0.91
N ALA A 238 3.61 17.43 -0.05
CA ALA A 238 3.38 17.99 1.27
C ALA A 238 3.02 16.89 2.26
N SER A 239 3.40 17.07 3.55
CA SER A 239 3.07 16.12 4.61
C SER A 239 2.59 16.86 5.86
N ARG A 240 1.44 16.45 6.40
CA ARG A 240 0.87 17.01 7.62
C ARG A 240 0.08 15.93 8.36
N ASN A 241 0.35 15.75 9.65
CA ASN A 241 -0.37 14.78 10.51
C ASN A 241 -0.39 13.34 9.96
N GLY A 242 0.67 12.94 9.24
CA GLY A 242 0.78 11.62 8.61
C GLY A 242 0.06 11.48 7.26
N ILE A 243 -0.70 12.49 6.82
CA ILE A 243 -1.27 12.58 5.49
C ILE A 243 -0.16 13.03 4.54
N GLN A 244 0.06 12.31 3.44
CA GLN A 244 1.06 12.62 2.42
C GLN A 244 0.38 12.94 1.11
N LEU A 245 0.59 14.15 0.61
CA LEU A 245 0.05 14.62 -0.65
C LEU A 245 1.16 14.75 -1.70
N VAL A 246 0.85 14.35 -2.93
CA VAL A 246 1.66 14.67 -4.11
C VAL A 246 0.76 15.38 -5.12
N SER A 247 1.28 16.43 -5.72
CA SER A 247 0.54 17.29 -6.65
C SER A 247 1.35 17.60 -7.90
N ALA A 248 0.66 17.97 -8.96
CA ALA A 248 1.27 18.60 -10.13
C ALA A 248 0.40 19.78 -10.57
N VAL A 249 1.06 20.89 -10.88
CA VAL A 249 0.50 22.13 -11.43
C VAL A 249 1.28 22.47 -12.69
N LEU A 250 0.60 22.56 -13.84
CA LEU A 250 1.23 22.70 -15.15
C LEU A 250 0.68 23.92 -15.89
N ALA A 251 1.56 24.51 -16.71
CA ALA A 251 1.25 25.58 -17.66
C ALA A 251 0.71 26.86 -17.00
N THR A 252 1.21 27.20 -15.81
CA THR A 252 0.86 28.48 -15.18
C THR A 252 1.67 29.64 -15.79
N PRO A 253 1.10 30.87 -15.77
CA PRO A 253 1.75 32.02 -16.46
C PRO A 253 2.96 32.59 -15.71
N SER A 254 3.10 32.27 -14.40
CA SER A 254 4.19 32.80 -13.58
C SER A 254 4.57 31.87 -12.46
N GLU A 255 5.73 32.08 -11.86
CA GLU A 255 6.17 31.38 -10.65
C GLU A 255 5.20 31.62 -9.48
N ALA A 256 4.76 32.84 -9.30
CA ALA A 256 3.81 33.20 -8.25
C ALA A 256 2.47 32.47 -8.42
N ALA A 257 1.93 32.39 -9.65
CA ALA A 257 0.71 31.64 -9.93
C ALA A 257 0.88 30.15 -9.68
N ARG A 258 1.99 29.55 -10.10
CA ARG A 258 2.37 28.17 -9.85
C ARG A 258 2.38 27.85 -8.34
N ASP A 259 3.02 28.69 -7.57
CA ASP A 259 3.17 28.52 -6.13
C ASP A 259 1.81 28.70 -5.42
N ALA A 260 1.05 29.73 -5.79
CA ALA A 260 -0.29 29.97 -5.23
C ALA A 260 -1.22 28.79 -5.49
N ASP A 261 -1.28 28.27 -6.72
CA ASP A 261 -2.10 27.12 -7.09
C ASP A 261 -1.68 25.84 -6.34
N THR A 262 -0.37 25.62 -6.17
CA THR A 262 0.15 24.48 -5.41
C THR A 262 -0.30 24.54 -3.95
N ILE A 263 -0.21 25.71 -3.32
CA ILE A 263 -0.66 25.89 -1.92
C ILE A 263 -2.18 25.77 -1.82
N ALA A 264 -2.94 26.29 -2.78
CA ALA A 264 -4.38 26.13 -2.85
C ALA A 264 -4.80 24.65 -2.92
N LEU A 265 -4.09 23.84 -3.74
CA LEU A 265 -4.31 22.37 -3.77
C LEU A 265 -4.10 21.73 -2.41
N TYR A 266 -3.05 22.08 -1.67
CA TYR A 266 -2.79 21.49 -0.34
C TYR A 266 -3.82 21.94 0.71
N LYS A 267 -4.17 23.24 0.72
CA LYS A 267 -5.23 23.75 1.59
C LYS A 267 -6.57 23.06 1.33
N TRP A 268 -6.87 22.76 0.08
CA TRP A 268 -8.05 22.01 -0.32
C TRP A 268 -8.01 20.53 0.08
N ALA A 269 -6.87 19.87 -0.14
CA ALA A 269 -6.76 18.42 0.00
C ALA A 269 -6.63 17.95 1.45
N PHE A 270 -5.79 18.59 2.29
CA PHE A 270 -5.55 18.13 3.67
C PHE A 270 -6.83 17.94 4.49
N PRO A 271 -7.84 18.85 4.49
CA PRO A 271 -9.06 18.67 5.26
C PRO A 271 -9.94 17.50 4.79
N ARG A 272 -9.70 16.98 3.59
CA ARG A 272 -10.49 15.88 3.00
C ARG A 272 -10.04 14.51 3.46
N PHE A 273 -8.95 14.44 4.17
CA PHE A 273 -8.41 13.20 4.72
C PHE A 273 -8.35 13.27 6.25
N GLN A 274 -8.39 12.11 6.87
CA GLN A 274 -8.23 11.97 8.31
C GLN A 274 -7.41 10.72 8.63
N ARG A 275 -6.69 10.79 9.73
CA ARG A 275 -5.96 9.65 10.28
C ARG A 275 -6.82 8.96 11.31
N ILE A 276 -7.13 7.68 11.10
CA ILE A 276 -7.88 6.84 12.03
C ILE A 276 -6.98 5.81 12.67
N ARG A 277 -7.36 5.33 13.87
CA ARG A 277 -6.79 4.13 14.48
C ARG A 277 -7.63 2.95 13.98
N ALA A 278 -7.13 2.21 13.00
CA ALA A 278 -7.81 1.06 12.42
C ALA A 278 -7.79 -0.14 13.39
N VAL A 279 -6.68 -0.33 14.09
CA VAL A 279 -6.49 -1.31 15.16
C VAL A 279 -5.92 -0.57 16.35
N ILE A 280 -6.40 -0.87 17.55
CA ILE A 280 -5.93 -0.26 18.81
C ILE A 280 -5.32 -1.37 19.65
N GLU A 281 -4.07 -1.19 20.06
CA GLU A 281 -3.34 -2.07 20.98
C GLU A 281 -4.14 -2.32 22.25
N ASP A 282 -4.03 -3.52 22.80
CA ASP A 282 -4.72 -3.98 24.03
C ASP A 282 -6.27 -3.94 24.00
N ARG A 283 -6.89 -3.49 22.91
CA ARG A 283 -8.35 -3.54 22.76
C ARG A 283 -8.78 -4.92 22.25
N PRO A 284 -9.62 -5.69 23.00
CA PRO A 284 -10.05 -7.01 22.58
C PRO A 284 -10.70 -7.01 21.19
N MET A 285 -10.25 -7.92 20.33
CA MET A 285 -10.78 -8.10 18.97
C MET A 285 -11.33 -9.49 18.72
N ALA A 286 -10.98 -10.46 19.55
CA ALA A 286 -11.54 -11.80 19.57
C ALA A 286 -11.56 -12.34 21.01
N THR A 287 -12.41 -13.33 21.24
CA THR A 287 -12.51 -14.07 22.48
C THR A 287 -12.48 -15.55 22.17
N ALA A 288 -11.67 -16.33 22.91
CA ALA A 288 -11.56 -17.76 22.79
C ALA A 288 -12.06 -18.43 24.08
N GLN A 289 -12.90 -19.45 23.97
CA GLN A 289 -13.29 -20.28 25.10
C GLN A 289 -12.10 -21.09 25.61
N ILE A 290 -11.93 -21.19 26.93
CA ILE A 290 -10.85 -21.98 27.51
C ILE A 290 -11.37 -23.41 27.73
N ARG A 291 -10.77 -24.37 26.99
CA ARG A 291 -11.12 -25.79 27.11
C ARG A 291 -10.99 -26.27 28.57
N TYR A 292 -11.91 -27.11 29.01
CA TYR A 292 -11.99 -27.65 30.36
C TYR A 292 -12.28 -26.63 31.47
N ARG A 293 -12.70 -25.41 31.14
CA ARG A 293 -13.08 -24.35 32.08
C ARG A 293 -14.39 -23.71 31.64
N SER A 294 -15.52 -24.29 32.08
CA SER A 294 -16.84 -23.81 31.69
C SER A 294 -17.01 -22.31 31.97
N GLY A 295 -17.45 -21.55 30.97
CA GLY A 295 -17.67 -20.11 31.05
C GLY A 295 -16.43 -19.24 31.12
N ALA A 296 -15.20 -19.81 31.09
CA ALA A 296 -13.97 -19.04 31.11
C ALA A 296 -13.53 -18.68 29.69
N GLU A 297 -13.17 -17.43 29.52
CA GLU A 297 -12.78 -16.84 28.22
C GLU A 297 -11.41 -16.21 28.28
N LEU A 298 -10.66 -16.34 27.17
CA LEU A 298 -9.42 -15.64 26.92
C LEU A 298 -9.64 -14.54 25.89
N LYS A 299 -9.42 -13.28 26.27
CA LYS A 299 -9.44 -12.16 25.33
C LYS A 299 -8.15 -12.12 24.52
N LEU A 300 -8.28 -11.93 23.22
CA LEU A 300 -7.18 -11.78 22.29
C LEU A 300 -7.12 -10.32 21.85
N VAL A 301 -5.95 -9.70 22.05
CA VAL A 301 -5.71 -8.27 21.80
C VAL A 301 -4.60 -8.09 20.78
N PRO A 302 -4.63 -7.01 19.99
CA PRO A 302 -3.54 -6.67 19.07
C PRO A 302 -2.26 -6.29 19.83
N ASP A 303 -1.11 -6.71 19.30
CA ASP A 303 0.21 -6.41 19.82
C ASP A 303 0.68 -4.97 19.56
N ARG A 304 -0.03 -4.22 18.71
CA ARG A 304 0.27 -2.82 18.37
C ARG A 304 -0.91 -2.10 17.74
N THR A 305 -0.86 -0.77 17.80
CA THR A 305 -1.83 0.12 17.13
C THR A 305 -1.48 0.32 15.66
N ILE A 306 -2.44 0.14 14.75
CA ILE A 306 -2.32 0.49 13.33
C ILE A 306 -3.13 1.75 13.03
N ARG A 307 -2.46 2.72 12.42
CA ARG A 307 -3.09 3.96 11.94
C ARG A 307 -3.17 3.96 10.43
N ARG A 308 -4.30 4.43 9.87
CA ARG A 308 -4.53 4.52 8.42
C ARG A 308 -5.08 5.89 8.07
N ILE A 309 -4.78 6.34 6.86
CA ILE A 309 -5.41 7.53 6.27
C ILE A 309 -6.63 7.06 5.49
N VAL A 310 -7.72 7.81 5.64
CA VAL A 310 -8.96 7.58 4.89
C VAL A 310 -9.55 8.93 4.46
N PRO A 311 -10.33 8.99 3.40
CA PRO A 311 -11.15 10.17 3.10
C PRO A 311 -12.04 10.48 4.29
N ARG A 312 -12.25 11.76 4.59
CA ARG A 312 -13.13 12.19 5.69
C ARG A 312 -14.55 11.69 5.46
N GLY A 313 -15.17 11.14 6.48
CA GLY A 313 -16.50 10.49 6.39
C GLY A 313 -16.48 9.03 5.92
N HIS A 314 -15.35 8.52 5.41
CA HIS A 314 -15.27 7.16 4.84
C HIS A 314 -14.42 6.23 5.71
N ARG A 315 -14.76 6.09 7.00
CA ARG A 315 -14.05 5.16 7.92
C ARG A 315 -14.16 3.70 7.47
N GLN A 316 -15.26 3.32 6.84
CA GLN A 316 -15.52 2.00 6.24
C GLN A 316 -14.58 1.66 5.06
N ALA A 317 -13.79 2.61 4.55
CA ALA A 317 -12.76 2.32 3.57
C ALA A 317 -11.65 1.37 4.09
N VAL A 318 -11.63 1.14 5.41
CA VAL A 318 -10.75 0.16 6.07
C VAL A 318 -11.63 -0.94 6.67
N SER A 319 -11.38 -2.18 6.28
CA SER A 319 -12.00 -3.37 6.86
C SER A 319 -10.97 -4.22 7.60
N LEU A 320 -11.45 -5.00 8.57
CA LEU A 320 -10.64 -5.88 9.40
C LEU A 320 -11.08 -7.32 9.19
N LYS A 321 -10.12 -8.21 8.93
CA LYS A 321 -10.36 -9.65 8.94
C LYS A 321 -9.62 -10.23 10.13
N VAL A 322 -10.38 -10.73 11.11
CA VAL A 322 -9.87 -11.38 12.31
C VAL A 322 -9.74 -12.88 12.03
N ASP A 323 -8.56 -13.41 12.31
CA ASP A 323 -8.26 -14.84 12.24
C ASP A 323 -7.73 -15.26 13.61
N ALA A 324 -8.59 -15.92 14.39
CA ALA A 324 -8.32 -16.29 15.77
C ALA A 324 -9.06 -17.60 16.13
N PRO A 325 -8.47 -18.43 17.01
CA PRO A 325 -9.14 -19.64 17.47
C PRO A 325 -10.38 -19.29 18.31
N SER A 326 -11.44 -20.06 18.14
CA SER A 326 -12.66 -19.98 18.99
C SER A 326 -12.48 -20.69 20.33
N VAL A 327 -11.57 -21.68 20.41
CA VAL A 327 -11.27 -22.47 21.61
C VAL A 327 -9.76 -22.59 21.77
N VAL A 328 -9.27 -22.45 22.99
CA VAL A 328 -7.86 -22.60 23.37
C VAL A 328 -7.69 -23.52 24.55
N GLU A 329 -6.54 -24.20 24.67
CA GLU A 329 -6.16 -25.00 25.80
C GLU A 329 -4.83 -24.51 26.41
N GLY A 330 -4.76 -24.41 27.73
CA GLY A 330 -3.52 -24.04 28.44
C GLY A 330 -2.48 -25.17 28.45
N PRO A 331 -1.21 -24.86 28.73
CA PRO A 331 -0.77 -23.55 29.23
C PRO A 331 -0.55 -22.51 28.12
N ILE A 332 -1.03 -21.28 28.34
CA ILE A 332 -0.83 -20.13 27.46
C ILE A 332 -0.18 -19.02 28.29
N ARG A 333 0.87 -18.41 27.79
CA ARG A 333 1.52 -17.25 28.42
C ARG A 333 0.83 -15.96 28.01
N ARG A 334 0.77 -14.98 28.90
CA ARG A 334 0.40 -13.61 28.53
C ARG A 334 1.33 -13.12 27.40
N GLY A 335 0.77 -12.50 26.36
CA GLY A 335 1.52 -12.03 25.18
C GLY A 335 1.79 -13.14 24.15
N GLN A 336 1.41 -14.40 24.40
CA GLN A 336 1.57 -15.46 23.42
C GLN A 336 0.68 -15.20 22.22
N ARG A 337 1.25 -15.28 21.01
CA ARG A 337 0.53 -15.11 19.74
C ARG A 337 -0.40 -16.30 19.50
N LEU A 338 -1.69 -16.02 19.28
CA LEU A 338 -2.72 -17.03 19.05
C LEU A 338 -3.52 -16.79 17.76
N GLY A 339 -3.36 -15.61 17.14
CA GLY A 339 -4.07 -15.26 15.93
C GLY A 339 -3.47 -14.04 15.24
N LYS A 340 -4.21 -13.48 14.30
CA LYS A 340 -3.84 -12.27 13.57
C LYS A 340 -5.07 -11.46 13.15
N VAL A 341 -4.85 -10.17 12.89
CA VAL A 341 -5.82 -9.28 12.24
C VAL A 341 -5.20 -8.75 10.96
N GLU A 342 -5.86 -8.92 9.84
CA GLU A 342 -5.53 -8.30 8.58
C GLU A 342 -6.30 -6.99 8.44
N VAL A 343 -5.57 -5.90 8.28
CA VAL A 343 -6.12 -4.59 7.96
C VAL A 343 -6.16 -4.45 6.44
N ARG A 344 -7.33 -4.27 5.88
CA ARG A 344 -7.56 -4.20 4.43
C ARG A 344 -8.03 -2.81 4.04
N GLN A 345 -7.52 -2.29 2.92
CA GLN A 345 -7.90 -0.99 2.37
C GLN A 345 -7.83 -1.08 0.84
N GLY A 346 -8.90 -0.63 0.15
CA GLY A 346 -8.99 -0.75 -1.30
C GLY A 346 -8.88 -2.21 -1.79
N GLY A 347 -9.45 -3.17 -1.06
CA GLY A 347 -9.41 -4.60 -1.38
C GLY A 347 -8.07 -5.30 -1.08
N LYS A 348 -7.01 -4.57 -0.72
CA LYS A 348 -5.66 -5.11 -0.46
C LYS A 348 -5.37 -5.17 1.04
N THR A 349 -4.65 -6.20 1.50
CA THR A 349 -4.10 -6.25 2.85
C THR A 349 -2.93 -5.27 2.95
N VAL A 350 -3.09 -4.25 3.80
CA VAL A 350 -2.11 -3.16 3.98
C VAL A 350 -1.33 -3.26 5.28
N ALA A 351 -1.77 -4.11 6.21
CA ALA A 351 -1.04 -4.46 7.42
C ALA A 351 -1.57 -5.77 8.00
N THR A 352 -0.72 -6.50 8.73
CA THR A 352 -1.09 -7.65 9.55
C THR A 352 -0.56 -7.42 10.96
N VAL A 353 -1.40 -7.69 11.96
CA VAL A 353 -1.12 -7.50 13.38
C VAL A 353 -1.33 -8.82 14.10
N ALA A 354 -0.43 -9.20 14.99
CA ALA A 354 -0.63 -10.38 15.81
C ALA A 354 -1.74 -10.14 16.85
N LEU A 355 -2.57 -11.16 17.07
CA LEU A 355 -3.45 -11.23 18.23
C LEU A 355 -2.76 -12.07 19.30
N ILE A 356 -2.57 -11.47 20.47
CA ILE A 356 -1.88 -12.06 21.60
C ILE A 356 -2.84 -12.28 22.77
N ALA A 357 -2.51 -13.23 23.61
CA ALA A 357 -3.24 -13.52 24.84
C ALA A 357 -3.15 -12.34 25.82
N GLN A 358 -4.29 -11.77 26.21
CA GLN A 358 -4.32 -10.66 27.18
C GLN A 358 -3.91 -11.10 28.59
N SER A 359 -4.17 -12.36 28.94
CA SER A 359 -3.81 -12.97 30.22
C SER A 359 -3.21 -14.37 30.02
N ALA A 360 -2.52 -14.88 31.04
CA ALA A 360 -2.05 -16.25 31.04
C ALA A 360 -3.20 -17.22 31.33
N VAL A 361 -3.15 -18.41 30.73
CA VAL A 361 -4.06 -19.53 31.01
C VAL A 361 -3.20 -20.69 31.53
N PRO A 362 -3.33 -21.10 32.80
CA PRO A 362 -2.60 -22.26 33.31
C PRO A 362 -3.09 -23.57 32.70
N ALA A 363 -2.26 -24.62 32.72
CA ALA A 363 -2.61 -25.94 32.27
C ALA A 363 -3.87 -26.43 32.96
N ALA A 364 -4.73 -27.20 32.25
CA ALA A 364 -5.90 -27.83 32.83
C ALA A 364 -5.49 -28.96 33.79
N LYS A 365 -6.04 -28.97 35.02
CA LYS A 365 -5.85 -30.06 35.98
C LYS A 365 -6.55 -31.33 35.47
N ILE A 366 -6.03 -32.52 35.82
CA ILE A 366 -6.59 -33.80 35.42
C ILE A 366 -8.10 -33.89 35.80
N ALA A 367 -8.45 -33.44 37.01
CA ALA A 367 -9.85 -33.41 37.47
C ALA A 367 -10.77 -32.54 36.58
N GLN A 368 -10.27 -31.49 35.96
CA GLN A 368 -11.05 -30.66 35.01
C GLN A 368 -11.29 -31.41 33.69
N LYS A 369 -10.28 -32.13 33.21
CA LYS A 369 -10.37 -32.92 31.97
C LYS A 369 -11.35 -34.08 32.14
N THR A 370 -11.28 -34.79 33.27
CA THR A 370 -12.19 -35.91 33.57
C THR A 370 -13.65 -35.45 33.75
N LYS A 371 -13.89 -34.34 34.45
CA LYS A 371 -15.24 -33.78 34.62
C LYS A 371 -15.88 -33.42 33.28
N THR A 372 -15.13 -32.79 32.37
CA THR A 372 -15.64 -32.42 31.02
C THR A 372 -15.87 -33.67 30.17
N ALA A 373 -15.01 -34.68 30.26
CA ALA A 373 -15.20 -35.96 29.58
C ALA A 373 -16.48 -36.67 30.06
N ALA A 374 -16.73 -36.71 31.40
CA ALA A 374 -17.94 -37.31 31.97
C ALA A 374 -19.23 -36.57 31.55
N GLN A 375 -19.17 -35.30 31.25
CA GLN A 375 -20.28 -34.46 30.78
C GLN A 375 -20.48 -34.49 29.25
N SER A 376 -19.66 -35.25 28.52
CA SER A 376 -19.81 -35.30 27.06
C SER A 376 -21.07 -36.11 26.69
N PRO A 377 -21.86 -35.69 25.67
CA PRO A 377 -23.09 -36.36 25.27
C PRO A 377 -22.88 -37.87 24.96
N TRP A 378 -21.72 -38.24 24.45
CA TRP A 378 -21.36 -39.61 24.10
C TRP A 378 -21.13 -40.49 25.34
N VAL A 379 -20.52 -39.94 26.40
CA VAL A 379 -20.32 -40.67 27.66
C VAL A 379 -21.66 -40.80 28.38
N ILE A 380 -22.47 -39.76 28.45
CA ILE A 380 -23.81 -39.80 29.05
C ILE A 380 -24.70 -40.79 28.30
N GLY A 381 -24.70 -40.74 26.96
CA GLY A 381 -25.42 -41.67 26.11
C GLY A 381 -24.94 -43.12 26.27
N GLY A 382 -23.63 -43.33 26.34
CA GLY A 382 -23.03 -44.64 26.58
C GLY A 382 -23.40 -45.25 27.95
N VAL A 383 -23.33 -44.43 29.01
CA VAL A 383 -23.75 -44.85 30.37
C VAL A 383 -25.25 -45.16 30.41
N ALA A 384 -26.08 -44.28 29.80
CA ALA A 384 -27.54 -44.56 29.75
C ALA A 384 -27.86 -45.83 28.96
N SER A 385 -27.19 -46.08 27.85
CA SER A 385 -27.36 -47.32 27.05
C SER A 385 -26.89 -48.55 27.81
N ALA A 386 -25.76 -48.48 28.54
CA ALA A 386 -25.27 -49.58 29.37
C ALA A 386 -26.22 -49.89 30.52
N LEU A 387 -26.78 -48.87 31.17
CA LEU A 387 -27.80 -49.06 32.24
C LEU A 387 -29.10 -49.71 31.69
N LEU A 388 -29.52 -49.23 30.48
CA LEU A 388 -30.70 -49.85 29.83
C LEU A 388 -30.45 -51.32 29.48
N LEU A 389 -29.26 -51.62 28.95
CA LEU A 389 -28.86 -52.99 28.63
C LEU A 389 -28.83 -53.87 29.91
N ALA A 390 -28.29 -53.39 31.04
CA ALA A 390 -28.22 -54.04 32.30
C ALA A 390 -29.62 -54.32 32.88
N THR A 391 -30.55 -53.38 32.81
CA THR A 391 -31.92 -53.50 33.24
C THR A 391 -32.66 -54.52 32.38
N VAL A 392 -32.49 -54.55 31.08
CA VAL A 392 -33.07 -55.54 30.16
C VAL A 392 -32.53 -56.98 30.53
N LEU A 393 -31.24 -57.14 30.72
CA LEU A 393 -30.59 -58.38 31.08
C LEU A 393 -31.11 -58.94 32.45
N LEU A 394 -31.27 -58.04 33.43
CA LEU A 394 -31.83 -58.37 34.72
C LEU A 394 -33.29 -58.82 34.59
N ALA A 395 -34.11 -58.16 33.78
CA ALA A 395 -35.49 -58.51 33.51
C ALA A 395 -35.60 -59.89 32.81
N VAL A 396 -34.73 -60.14 31.82
CA VAL A 396 -34.67 -61.45 31.14
C VAL A 396 -34.27 -62.57 32.13
N ARG A 397 -33.25 -62.34 32.95
CA ARG A 397 -32.80 -63.29 33.98
C ARG A 397 -33.93 -63.58 35.04
N ARG A 398 -34.65 -62.55 35.45
CA ARG A 398 -35.84 -62.74 36.35
C ARG A 398 -36.94 -63.58 35.68
N ARG A 399 -37.27 -63.27 34.40
CA ARG A 399 -38.27 -64.14 33.69
C ARG A 399 -37.82 -65.59 33.54
N ALA A 400 -36.56 -65.82 33.20
CA ALA A 400 -36.01 -67.16 33.08
C ALA A 400 -36.04 -67.95 34.42
N ARG A 401 -35.82 -67.27 35.56
CA ARG A 401 -35.95 -67.91 36.91
C ARG A 401 -37.38 -68.22 37.27
N LEU A 402 -38.36 -67.39 36.86
CA LEU A 402 -39.78 -67.61 37.10
C LEU A 402 -40.36 -68.81 36.25
N THR A 403 -39.90 -68.96 35.03
CA THR A 403 -40.27 -70.06 34.14
C THR A 403 -39.64 -71.34 34.56
N ARG A 404 -38.42 -71.38 35.15
CA ARG A 404 -37.84 -72.61 35.74
C ARG A 404 -38.59 -73.11 36.98
N ARG A 405 -39.23 -72.28 37.79
CA ARG A 405 -40.01 -72.63 38.96
C ARG A 405 -41.38 -73.19 38.61
N ARG A 406 -41.88 -73.08 37.39
CA ARG A 406 -43.19 -73.57 36.95
C ARG A 406 -43.15 -74.91 36.20
N ARG A 407 -42.03 -75.65 36.13
CA ARG A 407 -42.00 -77.00 35.61
C ARG A 407 -42.56 -77.97 36.68
N PRO A 408 -43.70 -78.69 36.43
CA PRO A 408 -44.20 -79.64 37.34
C PRO A 408 -43.23 -80.83 37.47
N ARG A 409 -43.03 -81.32 38.69
CA ARG A 409 -42.35 -82.59 38.93
C ARG A 409 -43.21 -83.67 38.27
N GLN A 410 -42.72 -84.30 37.24
CA GLN A 410 -43.29 -85.56 36.80
C GLN A 410 -43.02 -86.62 37.91
N THR A 411 -44.06 -87.03 38.59
CA THR A 411 -44.04 -88.17 39.44
C THR A 411 -44.00 -89.42 38.58
N SER A 412 -42.93 -90.19 38.68
CA SER A 412 -42.81 -91.56 38.21
C SER A 412 -43.57 -92.42 39.14
N ALA A 413 -44.58 -93.11 38.66
CA ALA A 413 -45.19 -94.23 39.33
C ALA A 413 -44.96 -95.55 38.55
N ALA A 414 -44.38 -96.53 39.26
CA ALA A 414 -44.19 -97.95 39.07
C ALA A 414 -43.73 -98.49 37.76
#